data_f2a38f18c54604a4d148bc040363fbbe
#
_entry.id   f2a38f18c54604a4d148bc040363fbbe
#
_cell.length_a   1.000
_cell.length_b   1.000
_cell.length_c   1.000
_cell.angle_alpha   90.00
_cell.angle_beta   90.00
_cell.angle_gamma   90.00
#
_symmetry.space_group_name_H-M   'P 1'
#
loop_
_entity.id
_entity.type
_entity.pdbx_description
1 polymer ?
#
loop_
_entity_poly.entity_id
_entity_poly.type
_entity_poly.pdbx_seq_one_letter_code
_entity_poly.pdbx_strand_id
1 'polypeptide(L)'
;PDGGNGEALYPRGRYFQVVLSNPMRAKAEGSLFDTYRVLRATNPSPYMFYFSSDDIEIAGASPETLVKLDHGKLSTFPLAGTRPRGKHRKRTKSWKLIFIRMKELAEHNMLVDLGRNDIGKSVEA
;
A
#
# COMPACT_ATOMS: atom_id res chain seq x y z
N PRO A 1 -10.12 9.10 -17.50
CA PRO A 1 -11.54 9.20 -17.60
C PRO A 1 -12.10 8.97 -16.24
N ASP A 2 -13.01 9.61 -15.73
CA ASP A 2 -13.93 9.55 -14.60
C ASP A 2 -13.41 9.55 -13.17
N GLY A 3 -12.39 10.37 -12.86
CA GLY A 3 -12.14 10.79 -11.46
C GLY A 3 -13.26 11.66 -10.85
N GLY A 4 -14.24 12.08 -11.65
CA GLY A 4 -15.32 12.95 -11.18
C GLY A 4 -16.39 12.32 -10.31
N ASN A 5 -16.59 11.01 -10.40
CA ASN A 5 -17.64 10.33 -9.62
C ASN A 5 -17.25 10.05 -8.15
N GLY A 6 -15.96 9.95 -7.84
CA GLY A 6 -15.48 9.72 -6.47
C GLY A 6 -15.72 10.92 -5.57
N GLU A 7 -15.42 12.13 -6.02
CA GLU A 7 -15.62 13.36 -5.23
C GLU A 7 -17.09 13.67 -4.94
N ALA A 8 -18.00 13.35 -5.87
CA ALA A 8 -19.44 13.58 -5.68
C ALA A 8 -20.06 12.66 -4.63
N LEU A 9 -19.44 11.54 -4.29
CA LEU A 9 -19.94 10.57 -3.31
C LEU A 9 -19.42 10.83 -1.89
N TYR A 10 -18.29 11.53 -1.75
CA TYR A 10 -17.72 11.92 -0.44
C TYR A 10 -18.68 12.77 0.41
N PRO A 11 -19.31 13.85 -0.12
CA PRO A 11 -20.22 14.68 0.65
C PRO A 11 -21.48 13.95 1.13
N ARG A 12 -21.78 12.79 0.54
CA ARG A 12 -22.96 11.98 0.91
C ARG A 12 -22.67 10.93 2.00
N GLY A 13 -21.47 10.93 2.57
CA GLY A 13 -21.09 10.03 3.67
C GLY A 13 -21.11 8.54 3.32
N ARG A 14 -20.99 8.20 2.04
CA ARG A 14 -21.05 6.79 1.58
C ARG A 14 -19.73 6.05 1.69
N TYR A 15 -18.59 6.78 1.69
CA TYR A 15 -17.26 6.20 1.75
C TYR A 15 -16.35 7.03 2.64
N PHE A 16 -15.49 6.37 3.40
CA PHE A 16 -14.38 6.99 4.13
C PHE A 16 -13.12 7.09 3.28
N GLN A 17 -12.96 6.16 2.35
CA GLN A 17 -11.79 6.05 1.49
C GLN A 17 -12.20 5.55 0.12
N VAL A 18 -11.57 6.09 -0.93
CA VAL A 18 -11.68 5.62 -2.31
C VAL A 18 -10.29 5.45 -2.88
N VAL A 19 -10.02 4.29 -3.46
CA VAL A 19 -8.78 4.01 -4.18
C VAL A 19 -9.05 4.10 -5.67
N LEU A 20 -8.43 5.06 -6.33
CA LEU A 20 -8.47 5.18 -7.79
C LEU A 20 -7.47 4.20 -8.38
N SER A 21 -7.94 3.31 -9.25
CA SER A 21 -7.07 2.35 -9.94
C SER A 21 -7.08 2.59 -11.45
N ASN A 22 -5.92 2.41 -12.06
CA ASN A 22 -5.74 2.47 -13.50
C ASN A 22 -4.97 1.23 -13.98
N PRO A 23 -5.68 0.12 -14.28
CA PRO A 23 -5.02 -1.11 -14.68
C PRO A 23 -4.40 -0.97 -16.06
N MET A 24 -3.14 -1.32 -16.19
CA MET A 24 -2.47 -1.50 -17.47
C MET A 24 -2.59 -2.97 -17.90
N ARG A 25 -2.95 -3.17 -19.17
CA ARG A 25 -3.06 -4.51 -19.76
C ARG A 25 -2.13 -4.62 -20.95
N ALA A 26 -1.38 -5.72 -20.99
CA ALA A 26 -0.51 -6.04 -22.12
C ALA A 26 -0.52 -7.55 -22.35
N LYS A 27 -0.32 -7.94 -23.61
CA LYS A 27 -0.01 -9.33 -23.95
C LYS A 27 1.42 -9.63 -23.46
N ALA A 28 1.59 -10.72 -22.73
CA ALA A 28 2.89 -11.19 -22.28
C ALA A 28 3.16 -12.60 -22.85
N GLU A 29 4.42 -12.91 -23.07
CA GLU A 29 4.89 -14.23 -23.49
C GLU A 29 5.97 -14.69 -22.51
N GLY A 30 5.98 -15.98 -22.19
CA GLY A 30 6.93 -16.56 -21.22
C GLY A 30 6.31 -16.84 -19.86
N SER A 31 7.13 -17.25 -18.91
CA SER A 31 6.71 -17.65 -17.57
C SER A 31 6.69 -16.45 -16.61
N LEU A 32 5.58 -16.27 -15.89
CA LEU A 32 5.50 -15.31 -14.81
C LEU A 32 6.44 -15.69 -13.65
N PHE A 33 6.71 -16.98 -13.47
CA PHE A 33 7.69 -17.44 -12.47
C PHE A 33 9.10 -16.93 -12.77
N ASP A 34 9.53 -16.95 -14.01
CA ASP A 34 10.84 -16.41 -14.39
C ASP A 34 10.90 -14.89 -14.19
N THR A 35 9.81 -14.19 -14.51
CA THR A 35 9.66 -12.77 -14.19
C THR A 35 9.78 -12.51 -12.68
N TYR A 36 9.12 -13.34 -11.86
CA TYR A 36 9.22 -13.27 -10.40
C TYR A 36 10.66 -13.48 -9.88
N ARG A 37 11.40 -14.41 -10.47
CA ARG A 37 12.83 -14.63 -10.12
C ARG A 37 13.68 -13.39 -10.36
N VAL A 38 13.45 -12.70 -11.49
CA VAL A 38 14.12 -11.42 -11.78
C VAL A 38 13.65 -10.34 -10.80
N LEU A 39 12.36 -10.23 -10.53
CA LEU A 39 11.81 -9.27 -9.59
C LEU A 39 12.45 -9.38 -8.21
N ARG A 40 12.66 -10.58 -7.70
CA ARG A 40 13.33 -10.82 -6.41
C ARG A 40 14.74 -10.24 -6.33
N ALA A 41 15.46 -10.26 -7.44
CA ALA A 41 16.83 -9.75 -7.51
C ALA A 41 16.89 -8.23 -7.73
N THR A 42 15.97 -7.69 -8.51
CA THR A 42 15.99 -6.29 -8.94
C THR A 42 15.22 -5.35 -8.01
N ASN A 43 14.15 -5.84 -7.39
CA ASN A 43 13.31 -5.04 -6.50
C ASN A 43 12.83 -5.86 -5.29
N PRO A 44 13.75 -6.24 -4.39
CA PRO A 44 13.40 -7.02 -3.20
C PRO A 44 12.49 -6.21 -2.26
N SER A 45 11.52 -6.89 -1.68
CA SER A 45 10.60 -6.35 -0.68
C SER A 45 10.46 -7.30 0.49
N PRO A 46 10.00 -6.85 1.68
CA PRO A 46 9.77 -7.71 2.83
C PRO A 46 8.83 -8.89 2.55
N TYR A 47 7.84 -8.67 1.70
CA TYR A 47 6.90 -9.70 1.28
C TYR A 47 7.01 -9.94 -0.22
N MET A 48 7.53 -11.10 -0.57
CA MET A 48 7.65 -11.55 -1.94
C MET A 48 6.78 -12.79 -2.11
N PHE A 49 5.92 -12.79 -3.12
CA PHE A 49 5.03 -13.92 -3.35
C PHE A 49 4.89 -14.25 -4.84
N TYR A 50 4.68 -15.52 -5.09
CA TYR A 50 4.27 -16.07 -6.35
C TYR A 50 3.16 -17.09 -6.08
N PHE A 51 2.07 -16.98 -6.81
CA PHE A 51 0.95 -17.90 -6.74
C PHE A 51 0.62 -18.35 -8.16
N SER A 52 0.32 -19.63 -8.32
CA SER A 52 -0.07 -20.22 -9.58
C SER A 52 -1.22 -21.20 -9.38
N SER A 53 -2.23 -21.11 -10.22
CA SER A 53 -3.32 -22.07 -10.35
C SER A 53 -3.59 -22.33 -11.83
N ASP A 54 -4.63 -23.11 -12.13
CA ASP A 54 -4.93 -23.56 -13.51
C ASP A 54 -5.27 -22.39 -14.46
N ASP A 55 -5.80 -21.30 -13.92
CA ASP A 55 -6.35 -20.18 -14.69
C ASP A 55 -5.67 -18.83 -14.41
N ILE A 56 -4.83 -18.74 -13.36
CA ILE A 56 -4.21 -17.49 -12.95
C ILE A 56 -2.82 -17.69 -12.37
N GLU A 57 -1.91 -16.80 -12.71
CA GLU A 57 -0.63 -16.63 -12.04
C GLU A 57 -0.52 -15.21 -11.48
N ILE A 58 -0.02 -15.08 -10.26
CA ILE A 58 0.19 -13.79 -9.59
C ILE A 58 1.60 -13.74 -9.03
N ALA A 59 2.33 -12.68 -9.32
CA ALA A 59 3.64 -12.40 -8.74
C ALA A 59 3.65 -11.00 -8.14
N GLY A 60 4.25 -10.84 -6.97
CA GLY A 60 4.29 -9.54 -6.32
C GLY A 60 5.45 -9.33 -5.36
N ALA A 61 5.70 -8.05 -5.12
CA ALA A 61 6.64 -7.54 -4.13
C ALA A 61 5.94 -6.43 -3.34
N SER A 62 5.68 -6.64 -2.06
CA SER A 62 4.99 -5.69 -1.19
C SER A 62 5.90 -5.20 -0.06
N PRO A 63 6.00 -3.88 0.15
CA PRO A 63 6.72 -3.32 1.29
C PRO A 63 5.85 -3.24 2.55
N GLU A 64 4.54 -3.45 2.44
CA GLU A 64 3.58 -3.17 3.48
C GLU A 64 3.21 -4.41 4.27
N THR A 65 3.19 -4.27 5.60
CA THR A 65 2.73 -5.30 6.53
C THR A 65 1.29 -5.00 6.89
N LEU A 66 0.36 -5.83 6.42
CA LEU A 66 -1.05 -5.74 6.82
C LEU A 66 -1.20 -6.01 8.32
N VAL A 67 -0.71 -7.15 8.76
CA VAL A 67 -0.72 -7.56 10.16
C VAL A 67 0.44 -8.54 10.43
N LYS A 68 1.07 -8.42 11.60
CA LYS A 68 2.12 -9.34 12.06
C LYS A 68 1.77 -9.82 13.46
N LEU A 69 1.76 -11.13 13.65
CA LEU A 69 1.73 -11.79 14.96
C LEU A 69 3.12 -12.32 15.28
N ASP A 70 3.70 -11.86 16.38
CA ASP A 70 5.04 -12.27 16.80
C ASP A 70 5.07 -12.42 18.33
N HIS A 71 5.37 -13.63 18.80
CA HIS A 71 5.40 -13.96 20.23
C HIS A 71 4.17 -13.49 21.02
N GLY A 72 2.96 -13.68 20.45
CA GLY A 72 1.70 -13.27 21.05
C GLY A 72 1.40 -11.77 20.93
N LYS A 73 2.28 -10.98 20.30
CA LYS A 73 2.07 -9.56 20.04
C LYS A 73 1.58 -9.33 18.62
N LEU A 74 0.38 -8.78 18.50
CA LEU A 74 -0.19 -8.36 17.23
C LEU A 74 0.21 -6.93 16.89
N SER A 75 0.63 -6.70 15.65
CA SER A 75 1.10 -5.39 15.18
C SER A 75 0.61 -5.09 13.78
N THR A 76 0.29 -3.84 13.50
CA THR A 76 0.03 -3.30 12.17
C THR A 76 0.92 -2.10 11.92
N PHE A 77 1.26 -1.83 10.66
CA PHE A 77 2.19 -0.76 10.26
C PHE A 77 1.58 0.03 9.11
N PRO A 78 0.57 0.87 9.38
CA PRO A 78 -0.08 1.64 8.32
C PRO A 78 0.92 2.59 7.64
N LEU A 79 0.95 2.55 6.31
CA LEU A 79 1.75 3.42 5.46
C LEU A 79 0.82 4.31 4.64
N ALA A 80 1.11 5.58 4.56
CA ALA A 80 0.38 6.52 3.73
C ALA A 80 1.32 7.53 3.08
N GLY A 81 0.96 7.93 1.86
CA GLY A 81 1.66 8.92 1.09
C GLY A 81 3.00 8.47 0.51
N THR A 82 3.32 8.97 -0.67
CA THR A 82 4.59 8.67 -1.37
C THR A 82 5.19 9.95 -1.90
N ARG A 83 6.50 10.12 -1.71
CA ARG A 83 7.26 11.24 -2.28
C ARG A 83 8.58 10.72 -2.85
N PRO A 84 9.02 11.26 -4.00
CA PRO A 84 10.31 10.89 -4.55
C PRO A 84 11.44 11.35 -3.61
N ARG A 85 12.50 10.56 -3.53
CA ARG A 85 13.69 10.95 -2.78
C ARG A 85 14.35 12.16 -3.43
N GLY A 86 14.69 13.18 -2.66
CA GLY A 86 15.42 14.33 -3.16
C GLY A 86 16.85 13.95 -3.59
N LYS A 87 17.32 14.54 -4.70
CA LYS A 87 18.71 14.33 -5.20
C LYS A 87 19.79 14.73 -4.17
N HIS A 88 19.45 15.62 -3.23
CA HIS A 88 20.35 16.07 -2.17
C HIS A 88 19.69 15.95 -0.80
N ARG A 89 20.51 15.69 0.24
CA ARG A 89 20.04 15.48 1.62
C ARG A 89 19.21 16.66 2.18
N LYS A 90 19.52 17.89 1.80
CA LYS A 90 18.75 19.09 2.17
C LYS A 90 17.33 19.06 1.59
N ARG A 91 17.20 18.67 0.31
CA ARG A 91 15.91 18.57 -0.38
C ARG A 91 15.04 17.45 0.21
N THR A 92 15.64 16.33 0.60
CA THR A 92 14.92 15.26 1.30
C THR A 92 14.37 15.71 2.66
N LYS A 93 15.11 16.54 3.40
CA LYS A 93 14.63 17.12 4.68
C LYS A 93 13.47 18.09 4.47
N SER A 94 13.53 18.95 3.44
CA SER A 94 12.41 19.84 3.09
C SER A 94 11.14 19.07 2.71
N TRP A 95 11.28 17.99 1.94
CA TRP A 95 10.16 17.12 1.59
C TRP A 95 9.52 16.45 2.81
N LYS A 96 10.32 16.06 3.83
CA LYS A 96 9.78 15.55 5.10
C LYS A 96 8.90 16.57 5.82
N LEU A 97 9.29 17.85 5.82
CA LEU A 97 8.50 18.92 6.44
C LEU A 97 7.19 19.19 5.68
N ILE A 98 7.21 19.10 4.35
CA ILE A 98 6.02 19.24 3.51
C ILE A 98 5.07 18.04 3.69
N PHE A 99 5.62 16.84 3.88
CA PHE A 99 4.87 15.60 4.10
C PHE A 99 4.04 15.63 5.39
N ILE A 100 4.49 16.36 6.40
CA ILE A 100 3.79 16.54 7.68
C ILE A 100 2.62 17.54 7.54
N ARG A 101 2.48 18.23 6.40
CA ARG A 101 1.47 19.26 6.20
C ARG A 101 0.17 18.70 5.59
N MET A 102 -0.82 18.53 6.45
CA MET A 102 -2.26 18.50 6.27
C MET A 102 -2.91 17.25 5.66
N LYS A 103 -2.76 16.92 4.38
CA LYS A 103 -3.53 15.82 3.77
C LYS A 103 -2.93 14.45 4.07
N GLU A 104 -1.62 14.32 3.93
CA GLU A 104 -0.92 13.06 4.17
C GLU A 104 -0.96 12.66 5.66
N LEU A 105 -0.92 13.63 6.58
CA LEU A 105 -1.07 13.36 8.00
C LEU A 105 -2.49 12.92 8.35
N ALA A 106 -3.51 13.53 7.75
CA ALA A 106 -4.89 13.13 7.95
C ALA A 106 -5.17 11.71 7.43
N GLU A 107 -4.64 11.38 6.25
CA GLU A 107 -4.70 10.03 5.68
C GLU A 107 -3.99 9.02 6.59
N HIS A 108 -2.79 9.33 7.04
CA HIS A 108 -2.04 8.46 7.95
C HIS A 108 -2.80 8.22 9.26
N ASN A 109 -3.33 9.27 9.89
CA ASN A 109 -4.10 9.15 11.12
C ASN A 109 -5.37 8.30 10.93
N MET A 110 -6.04 8.46 9.79
CA MET A 110 -7.19 7.63 9.43
C MET A 110 -6.80 6.15 9.33
N LEU A 111 -5.68 5.82 8.69
CA LEU A 111 -5.20 4.44 8.59
C LEU A 111 -4.73 3.87 9.93
N VAL A 112 -4.14 4.68 10.79
CA VAL A 112 -3.79 4.30 12.18
C VAL A 112 -5.04 3.96 12.97
N ASP A 113 -6.08 4.79 12.91
CA ASP A 113 -7.34 4.53 13.61
C ASP A 113 -8.04 3.28 13.08
N LEU A 114 -8.04 3.08 11.76
CA LEU A 114 -8.60 1.88 11.14
C LEU A 114 -7.85 0.63 11.63
N GLY A 115 -6.51 0.63 11.60
CA GLY A 115 -5.69 -0.47 12.07
C GLY A 115 -5.90 -0.77 13.57
N ARG A 116 -6.05 0.26 14.41
CA ARG A 116 -6.36 0.08 15.84
C ARG A 116 -7.72 -0.57 16.04
N ASN A 117 -8.74 -0.13 15.32
CA ASN A 117 -10.08 -0.71 15.39
C ASN A 117 -10.09 -2.18 14.94
N ASP A 118 -9.37 -2.51 13.87
CA ASP A 118 -9.33 -3.87 13.35
C ASP A 118 -8.58 -4.83 14.29
N ILE A 119 -7.46 -4.38 14.85
CA ILE A 119 -6.73 -5.15 15.88
C ILE A 119 -7.60 -5.31 17.13
N GLY A 120 -8.25 -4.25 17.59
CA GLY A 120 -9.08 -4.26 18.80
C GLY A 120 -10.23 -5.24 18.78
N LYS A 121 -10.73 -5.62 17.58
CA LYS A 121 -11.76 -6.66 17.43
C LYS A 121 -11.21 -8.08 17.60
N SER A 122 -9.90 -8.25 17.47
CA SER A 122 -9.24 -9.55 17.41
C SER A 122 -8.42 -9.86 18.67
N VAL A 123 -8.32 -8.92 19.60
CA VAL A 123 -7.53 -9.05 20.85
C VAL A 123 -8.48 -8.93 22.03
N GLU A 124 -8.46 -9.93 22.91
CA GLU A 124 -9.05 -9.82 24.25
C GLU A 124 -8.24 -8.80 25.05
N ALA A 125 -8.91 -7.84 25.67
CA ALA A 125 -8.32 -6.76 26.46
C ALA A 125 -7.74 -7.29 27.77
#